data_570c6063cac09f6ebfde2eb955136c6a
#
_entry.id   570c6063cac09f6ebfde2eb955136c6a
#
_cell.length_a   1.000
_cell.length_b   1.000
_cell.length_c   1.000
_cell.angle_alpha   90.00
_cell.angle_beta   90.00
_cell.angle_gamma   90.00
#
_symmetry.space_group_name_H-M   'P 1'
#
loop_
_entity.id
_entity.type
_entity.pdbx_description
1 polymer ?
#
loop_
_entity_poly.entity_id
_entity_poly.type
_entity_poly.pdbx_seq_one_letter_code
_entity_poly.pdbx_strand_id
1 'polypeptide(L)'
;MEGWTVIPDAASPEFNERLRTAILETCPRGGNMLLAKDAVFAEAILNQKLLALAEYSVGRGFLISQVAASVRGKGAGEIGLHADHNWLPAPFPVHNMLLTACWACDDYTVDNGCTFVIPGSQALRRHPDDGEIREKRGALPIECPAGSVAIWDGNIWHSNFPRNTDGERVVCHITYTRLMMRQVEDYSAQADDLIATWGDRMAQMLGRDDMLFSPTGADYNKLVQTFNNAKR
;
A
#
# COMPACT_ATOMS: atom_id res chain seq x y z
N MET A 1 -6.71 11.62 14.13
CA MET A 1 -6.52 10.25 13.57
C MET A 1 -5.06 9.89 13.79
N GLU A 2 -4.78 8.68 14.20
CA GLU A 2 -3.42 8.25 14.59
C GLU A 2 -2.50 7.98 13.40
N GLY A 3 -3.03 8.01 12.17
CA GLY A 3 -2.25 7.81 10.94
C GLY A 3 -2.00 6.34 10.56
N TRP A 4 -2.50 5.39 11.35
CA TRP A 4 -2.35 3.96 11.10
C TRP A 4 -3.50 3.15 11.70
N THR A 5 -3.67 1.92 11.23
CA THR A 5 -4.65 0.94 11.76
C THR A 5 -4.30 -0.47 11.31
N VAL A 6 -5.02 -1.45 11.85
CA VAL A 6 -4.97 -2.85 11.40
C VAL A 6 -6.39 -3.30 11.03
N ILE A 7 -6.53 -4.01 9.93
CA ILE A 7 -7.71 -4.83 9.64
C ILE A 7 -7.38 -6.25 10.08
N PRO A 8 -7.88 -6.72 11.24
CA PRO A 8 -7.69 -8.11 11.63
C PRO A 8 -8.55 -9.01 10.74
N ASP A 9 -8.10 -10.22 10.52
CA ASP A 9 -8.83 -11.23 9.75
C ASP A 9 -9.38 -10.65 8.42
N ALA A 10 -8.48 -9.99 7.68
CA ALA A 10 -8.83 -9.35 6.41
C ALA A 10 -9.18 -10.38 5.33
N ALA A 11 -8.62 -11.60 5.48
CA ALA A 11 -8.85 -12.73 4.59
C ALA A 11 -8.98 -14.05 5.35
N SER A 12 -9.53 -15.07 4.65
CA SER A 12 -9.50 -16.44 5.16
C SER A 12 -8.08 -17.00 5.17
N PRO A 13 -7.80 -18.01 6.02
CA PRO A 13 -6.50 -18.68 6.02
C PRO A 13 -6.12 -19.25 4.63
N GLU A 14 -7.09 -19.76 3.87
CA GLU A 14 -6.87 -20.31 2.53
C GLU A 14 -6.44 -19.23 1.53
N PHE A 15 -7.06 -18.05 1.61
CA PHE A 15 -6.65 -16.92 0.78
C PHE A 15 -5.23 -16.48 1.14
N ASN A 16 -4.95 -16.35 2.43
CA ASN A 16 -3.64 -15.94 2.91
C ASN A 16 -2.53 -16.90 2.46
N GLU A 17 -2.79 -18.21 2.51
CA GLU A 17 -1.84 -19.21 2.02
C GLU A 17 -1.64 -19.12 0.49
N ARG A 18 -2.70 -18.90 -0.28
CA ARG A 18 -2.57 -18.66 -1.74
C ARG A 18 -1.72 -17.43 -2.03
N LEU A 19 -1.96 -16.33 -1.32
CA LEU A 19 -1.19 -15.10 -1.48
C LEU A 19 0.29 -15.30 -1.15
N ARG A 20 0.56 -15.98 -0.03
CA ARG A 20 1.91 -16.32 0.40
C ARG A 20 2.64 -17.19 -0.64
N THR A 21 1.98 -18.24 -1.10
CA THR A 21 2.52 -19.16 -2.11
C THR A 21 2.83 -18.43 -3.42
N ALA A 22 1.88 -17.64 -3.94
CA ALA A 22 2.08 -16.88 -5.15
C ALA A 22 3.25 -15.89 -5.05
N ILE A 23 3.46 -15.27 -3.89
CA ILE A 23 4.62 -14.40 -3.66
C ILE A 23 5.92 -15.22 -3.75
N LEU A 24 6.01 -16.34 -3.05
CA LEU A 24 7.24 -17.15 -3.02
C LEU A 24 7.57 -17.77 -4.39
N GLU A 25 6.57 -18.18 -5.16
CA GLU A 25 6.74 -18.69 -6.51
C GLU A 25 7.15 -17.59 -7.51
N THR A 26 6.55 -16.41 -7.38
CA THR A 26 6.75 -15.31 -8.32
C THR A 26 8.00 -14.50 -8.04
N CYS A 27 8.30 -14.25 -6.77
CA CYS A 27 9.39 -13.40 -6.32
C CYS A 27 9.95 -13.82 -4.95
N PRO A 28 10.68 -14.95 -4.87
CA PRO A 28 11.13 -15.55 -3.61
C PRO A 28 12.08 -14.67 -2.78
N ARG A 29 12.54 -13.56 -3.33
CA ARG A 29 13.37 -12.57 -2.62
C ARG A 29 12.66 -11.23 -2.42
N GLY A 30 11.34 -11.19 -2.67
CA GLY A 30 10.59 -9.96 -2.82
C GLY A 30 10.69 -9.38 -4.23
N GLY A 31 9.78 -8.49 -4.59
CA GLY A 31 9.73 -7.90 -5.93
C GLY A 31 8.53 -6.98 -6.12
N ASN A 32 8.47 -6.40 -7.30
CA ASN A 32 7.49 -5.42 -7.72
C ASN A 32 6.67 -5.92 -8.92
N MET A 33 5.69 -5.12 -9.37
CA MET A 33 4.85 -5.41 -10.53
C MET A 33 4.07 -6.71 -10.40
N LEU A 34 3.50 -6.98 -9.21
CA LEU A 34 2.87 -8.28 -8.94
C LEU A 34 1.45 -8.38 -9.47
N LEU A 35 0.72 -7.26 -9.61
CA LEU A 35 -0.71 -7.24 -9.95
C LEU A 35 -1.06 -8.11 -11.18
N ALA A 36 -0.19 -8.13 -12.18
CA ALA A 36 -0.44 -8.88 -13.40
C ALA A 36 0.20 -10.28 -13.43
N LYS A 37 0.77 -10.74 -12.32
CA LYS A 37 1.49 -12.02 -12.27
C LYS A 37 0.64 -13.19 -11.80
N ASP A 38 -0.33 -12.94 -10.94
CA ASP A 38 -1.28 -13.92 -10.46
C ASP A 38 -2.60 -13.24 -10.06
N ALA A 39 -3.71 -13.94 -10.24
CA ALA A 39 -5.05 -13.46 -9.90
C ALA A 39 -5.20 -13.09 -8.42
N VAL A 40 -4.48 -13.76 -7.52
CA VAL A 40 -4.55 -13.52 -6.08
C VAL A 40 -4.14 -12.08 -5.70
N PHE A 41 -3.25 -11.46 -6.47
CA PHE A 41 -2.86 -10.06 -6.23
C PHE A 41 -4.00 -9.09 -6.57
N ALA A 42 -4.76 -9.38 -7.63
CA ALA A 42 -5.96 -8.60 -7.93
C ALA A 42 -7.05 -8.82 -6.87
N GLU A 43 -7.25 -10.05 -6.41
CA GLU A 43 -8.16 -10.33 -5.29
C GLU A 43 -7.74 -9.55 -4.02
N ALA A 44 -6.44 -9.49 -3.72
CA ALA A 44 -5.92 -8.75 -2.56
C ALA A 44 -6.25 -7.25 -2.63
N ILE A 45 -5.99 -6.59 -3.77
CA ILE A 45 -6.27 -5.15 -3.92
C ILE A 45 -7.77 -4.83 -3.98
N LEU A 46 -8.60 -5.81 -4.36
CA LEU A 46 -10.06 -5.67 -4.44
C LEU A 46 -10.78 -6.03 -3.13
N ASN A 47 -10.05 -6.29 -2.04
CA ASN A 47 -10.66 -6.54 -0.74
C ASN A 47 -11.52 -5.36 -0.31
N GLN A 48 -12.80 -5.62 0.00
CA GLN A 48 -13.80 -4.57 0.25
C GLN A 48 -13.48 -3.67 1.45
N LYS A 49 -12.92 -4.24 2.53
CA LYS A 49 -12.51 -3.47 3.71
C LYS A 49 -11.35 -2.52 3.35
N LEU A 50 -10.41 -3.02 2.56
CA LEU A 50 -9.25 -2.25 2.11
C LEU A 50 -9.67 -1.13 1.14
N LEU A 51 -10.56 -1.42 0.19
CA LEU A 51 -11.11 -0.42 -0.73
C LEU A 51 -11.86 0.70 0.01
N ALA A 52 -12.65 0.34 1.03
CA ALA A 52 -13.37 1.33 1.84
C ALA A 52 -12.41 2.28 2.59
N LEU A 53 -11.32 1.74 3.14
CA LEU A 53 -10.28 2.56 3.78
C LEU A 53 -9.49 3.40 2.78
N ALA A 54 -9.20 2.88 1.60
CA ALA A 54 -8.57 3.64 0.54
C ALA A 54 -9.46 4.81 0.09
N GLU A 55 -10.76 4.58 -0.13
CA GLU A 55 -11.71 5.66 -0.45
C GLU A 55 -11.77 6.74 0.64
N TYR A 56 -11.80 6.31 1.89
CA TYR A 56 -11.81 7.24 3.02
C TYR A 56 -10.53 8.08 3.12
N SER A 57 -9.37 7.46 2.92
CA SER A 57 -8.06 8.07 3.12
C SER A 57 -7.59 8.91 1.93
N VAL A 58 -7.66 8.36 0.72
CA VAL A 58 -7.11 8.99 -0.50
C VAL A 58 -8.18 9.41 -1.52
N GLY A 59 -9.46 9.21 -1.21
CA GLY A 59 -10.59 9.64 -2.04
C GLY A 59 -11.05 8.60 -3.06
N ARG A 60 -12.29 8.74 -3.55
CA ARG A 60 -12.96 7.73 -4.37
C ARG A 60 -12.32 7.41 -5.72
N GLY A 61 -11.63 8.37 -6.31
CA GLY A 61 -10.91 8.19 -7.57
C GLY A 61 -9.47 7.68 -7.40
N PHE A 62 -9.15 7.05 -6.29
CA PHE A 62 -7.79 6.59 -6.00
C PHE A 62 -7.27 5.60 -7.04
N LEU A 63 -5.95 5.62 -7.23
CA LEU A 63 -5.24 4.72 -8.13
C LEU A 63 -4.48 3.66 -7.34
N ILE A 64 -4.28 2.49 -7.94
CA ILE A 64 -3.28 1.54 -7.48
C ILE A 64 -1.91 2.03 -7.93
N SER A 65 -1.01 2.29 -7.00
CA SER A 65 0.32 2.81 -7.31
C SER A 65 1.36 1.71 -7.38
N GLN A 66 1.25 0.72 -6.49
CA GLN A 66 2.22 -0.36 -6.40
C GLN A 66 1.59 -1.61 -5.79
N VAL A 67 1.99 -2.78 -6.32
CA VAL A 67 1.74 -4.09 -5.71
C VAL A 67 3.08 -4.83 -5.67
N ALA A 68 3.66 -4.86 -4.47
CA ALA A 68 5.01 -5.38 -4.26
C ALA A 68 5.02 -6.41 -3.11
N ALA A 69 6.06 -7.21 -3.03
CA ALA A 69 6.26 -8.11 -1.91
C ALA A 69 7.63 -7.95 -1.28
N SER A 70 7.69 -8.22 0.03
CA SER A 70 8.93 -8.34 0.77
C SER A 70 9.01 -9.72 1.41
N VAL A 71 10.08 -10.44 1.11
CA VAL A 71 10.41 -11.74 1.71
C VAL A 71 11.69 -11.54 2.52
N ARG A 72 11.61 -11.74 3.83
CA ARG A 72 12.72 -11.43 4.73
C ARG A 72 13.09 -12.64 5.55
N GLY A 73 14.33 -13.09 5.40
CA GLY A 73 14.91 -14.16 6.18
C GLY A 73 15.45 -13.70 7.54
N LYS A 74 15.91 -14.65 8.36
CA LYS A 74 16.57 -14.37 9.64
C LYS A 74 17.79 -13.46 9.46
N GLY A 75 17.93 -12.48 10.35
CA GLY A 75 19.01 -11.49 10.32
C GLY A 75 18.77 -10.32 9.36
N ALA A 76 17.62 -10.27 8.68
CA ALA A 76 17.27 -9.09 7.90
C ALA A 76 17.17 -7.86 8.81
N GLY A 77 17.95 -6.84 8.51
CA GLY A 77 18.02 -5.60 9.27
C GLY A 77 16.77 -4.72 9.11
N GLU A 78 16.74 -3.61 9.80
CA GLU A 78 15.69 -2.60 9.60
C GLU A 78 15.92 -1.77 8.35
N ILE A 79 14.84 -1.16 7.84
CA ILE A 79 14.89 -0.10 6.84
C ILE A 79 15.05 1.24 7.58
N GLY A 80 15.66 2.24 6.97
CA GLY A 80 15.73 3.58 7.58
C GLY A 80 14.33 4.15 7.85
N LEU A 81 14.17 4.84 8.99
CA LEU A 81 12.93 5.55 9.31
C LEU A 81 12.60 6.57 8.22
N HIS A 82 11.40 6.55 7.68
CA HIS A 82 10.96 7.41 6.58
C HIS A 82 9.45 7.65 6.58
N ALA A 83 9.01 8.60 5.78
CA ALA A 83 7.63 8.72 5.31
C ALA A 83 7.57 8.27 3.85
N ASP A 84 6.43 7.72 3.40
CA ASP A 84 6.29 7.21 2.03
C ASP A 84 6.25 8.30 0.94
N HIS A 85 6.14 9.55 1.32
CA HIS A 85 6.15 10.70 0.40
C HIS A 85 7.54 11.08 -0.11
N ASN A 86 8.29 10.11 -0.64
CA ASN A 86 9.69 10.28 -1.05
C ASN A 86 9.92 11.37 -2.11
N TRP A 87 8.89 11.73 -2.88
CA TRP A 87 8.99 12.70 -3.98
C TRP A 87 8.32 14.04 -3.69
N LEU A 88 7.73 14.20 -2.51
CA LEU A 88 7.11 15.46 -2.12
C LEU A 88 8.08 16.30 -1.27
N PRO A 89 8.27 17.57 -1.63
CA PRO A 89 9.00 18.49 -0.76
C PRO A 89 8.19 18.80 0.50
N ALA A 90 8.86 19.08 1.60
CA ALA A 90 8.21 19.62 2.79
C ALA A 90 7.71 21.06 2.53
N PRO A 91 6.59 21.47 3.13
CA PRO A 91 5.72 20.70 3.99
C PRO A 91 4.79 19.78 3.17
N PHE A 92 4.66 18.52 3.57
CA PHE A 92 3.72 17.59 2.93
C PHE A 92 2.28 18.12 2.98
N PRO A 93 1.39 17.75 2.04
CA PRO A 93 -0.02 18.08 2.11
C PRO A 93 -0.64 17.64 3.44
N VAL A 94 -1.62 18.40 3.92
CA VAL A 94 -2.40 18.02 5.13
C VAL A 94 -3.23 16.76 4.86
N HIS A 95 -3.70 16.63 3.61
CA HIS A 95 -4.44 15.44 3.20
C HIS A 95 -3.48 14.29 2.91
N ASN A 96 -3.83 13.09 3.33
CA ASN A 96 -3.10 11.91 2.91
C ASN A 96 -3.12 11.77 1.38
N MET A 97 -1.95 11.63 0.78
CA MET A 97 -1.80 11.46 -0.68
C MET A 97 -1.57 10.01 -1.08
N LEU A 98 -1.16 9.17 -0.11
CA LEU A 98 -0.76 7.80 -0.32
C LEU A 98 -1.13 6.96 0.91
N LEU A 99 -1.76 5.82 0.68
CA LEU A 99 -2.08 4.82 1.71
C LEU A 99 -1.32 3.55 1.42
N THR A 100 -0.50 3.11 2.36
CA THR A 100 0.17 1.81 2.27
C THR A 100 -0.57 0.78 3.11
N ALA A 101 -0.87 -0.36 2.51
CA ALA A 101 -1.43 -1.53 3.15
C ALA A 101 -0.43 -2.69 3.04
N CYS A 102 -0.02 -3.21 4.18
CA CYS A 102 0.90 -4.32 4.29
C CYS A 102 0.12 -5.58 4.70
N TRP A 103 -0.12 -6.47 3.75
CA TRP A 103 -0.76 -7.75 4.00
C TRP A 103 0.23 -8.70 4.65
N ALA A 104 -0.03 -9.08 5.89
CA ALA A 104 0.81 -9.98 6.66
C ALA A 104 0.50 -11.44 6.28
N CYS A 105 1.32 -12.07 5.45
CA CYS A 105 1.15 -13.48 5.12
C CYS A 105 1.63 -14.41 6.24
N ASP A 106 2.49 -13.92 7.12
CA ASP A 106 2.96 -14.59 8.34
C ASP A 106 2.66 -13.72 9.56
N ASP A 107 2.70 -14.27 10.77
CA ASP A 107 2.53 -13.50 12.00
C ASP A 107 3.49 -12.32 12.05
N TYR A 108 2.93 -11.15 12.25
CA TYR A 108 3.62 -9.87 12.14
C TYR A 108 3.95 -9.35 13.54
N THR A 109 5.05 -9.82 14.11
CA THR A 109 5.49 -9.52 15.47
C THR A 109 6.83 -8.78 15.47
N VAL A 110 7.20 -8.20 16.60
CA VAL A 110 8.51 -7.53 16.76
C VAL A 110 9.64 -8.47 16.38
N ASP A 111 9.66 -9.69 16.90
CA ASP A 111 10.71 -10.68 16.60
C ASP A 111 10.72 -11.12 15.13
N ASN A 112 9.54 -11.10 14.49
CA ASN A 112 9.39 -11.42 13.08
C ASN A 112 9.62 -10.17 12.17
N GLY A 113 10.03 -9.06 12.76
CA GLY A 113 10.41 -7.84 12.05
C GLY A 113 9.22 -7.06 11.50
N CYS A 114 8.15 -6.89 12.29
CA CYS A 114 6.98 -6.10 11.89
C CYS A 114 7.33 -4.63 11.67
N THR A 115 6.44 -3.91 11.00
CA THR A 115 6.49 -2.46 10.89
C THR A 115 6.27 -1.82 12.26
N PHE A 116 6.96 -0.73 12.52
CA PHE A 116 6.63 0.21 13.56
C PHE A 116 6.33 1.58 12.97
N VAL A 117 5.55 2.37 13.68
CA VAL A 117 5.25 3.76 13.36
C VAL A 117 5.69 4.68 14.49
N ILE A 118 5.89 5.96 14.17
CA ILE A 118 6.03 7.03 15.18
C ILE A 118 4.70 7.80 15.23
N PRO A 119 3.81 7.49 16.17
CA PRO A 119 2.50 8.14 16.27
C PRO A 119 2.63 9.66 16.39
N GLY A 120 1.81 10.39 15.64
CA GLY A 120 1.82 11.83 15.61
C GLY A 120 2.81 12.48 14.62
N SER A 121 3.76 11.71 14.07
CA SER A 121 4.75 12.21 13.11
C SER A 121 4.12 12.72 11.81
N GLN A 122 2.96 12.20 11.40
CA GLN A 122 2.22 12.67 10.23
C GLN A 122 1.86 14.16 10.32
N ALA A 123 1.73 14.70 11.52
CA ALA A 123 1.44 16.13 11.74
C ALA A 123 2.67 17.03 11.46
N LEU A 124 3.87 16.47 11.45
CA LEU A 124 5.12 17.21 11.17
C LEU A 124 5.26 17.53 9.68
N ARG A 125 4.60 16.76 8.80
CA ARG A 125 4.52 17.02 7.36
C ARG A 125 5.88 17.15 6.68
N ARG A 126 6.84 16.34 7.09
CA ARG A 126 8.21 16.27 6.56
C ARG A 126 8.80 14.88 6.77
N HIS A 127 9.91 14.61 6.16
CA HIS A 127 10.72 13.44 6.50
C HIS A 127 11.38 13.61 7.88
N PRO A 128 11.71 12.50 8.56
CA PRO A 128 12.52 12.56 9.78
C PRO A 128 13.91 13.08 9.48
N ASP A 129 14.50 13.81 10.42
CA ASP A 129 15.91 14.20 10.37
C ASP A 129 16.83 13.07 10.87
N ASP A 130 18.14 13.27 10.74
CA ASP A 130 19.14 12.28 11.14
C ASP A 130 19.09 11.92 12.63
N GLY A 131 18.69 12.84 13.50
CA GLY A 131 18.50 12.61 14.93
C GLY A 131 17.32 11.69 15.18
N GLU A 132 16.19 12.00 14.56
CA GLU A 132 14.95 11.24 14.67
C GLU A 132 15.09 9.83 14.06
N ILE A 133 15.84 9.69 12.95
CA ILE A 133 16.16 8.39 12.35
C ILE A 133 16.97 7.51 13.31
N ARG A 134 17.91 8.11 14.06
CA ARG A 134 18.71 7.35 15.04
C ARG A 134 17.94 7.00 16.30
N GLU A 135 17.19 7.96 16.83
CA GLU A 135 16.56 7.84 18.15
C GLU A 135 15.25 7.06 18.13
N LYS A 136 14.44 7.17 17.06
CA LYS A 136 13.14 6.49 16.88
C LYS A 136 12.24 6.57 18.11
N ARG A 137 12.22 7.75 18.77
CA ARG A 137 11.46 7.95 20.01
C ARG A 137 9.97 7.69 19.79
N GLY A 138 9.39 6.87 20.66
CA GLY A 138 7.96 6.55 20.61
C GLY A 138 7.59 5.54 19.52
N ALA A 139 8.57 4.82 18.97
CA ALA A 139 8.30 3.73 18.02
C ALA A 139 7.30 2.73 18.62
N LEU A 140 6.18 2.53 17.91
CA LEU A 140 5.10 1.64 18.28
C LEU A 140 4.99 0.52 17.26
N PRO A 141 5.16 -0.76 17.64
CA PRO A 141 5.02 -1.87 16.70
C PRO A 141 3.57 -2.02 16.23
N ILE A 142 3.40 -2.34 14.95
CA ILE A 142 2.12 -2.79 14.40
C ILE A 142 2.15 -4.31 14.39
N GLU A 143 1.71 -4.92 15.47
CA GLU A 143 1.65 -6.37 15.56
C GLU A 143 0.26 -6.88 15.17
N CYS A 144 0.22 -7.97 14.40
CA CYS A 144 -1.02 -8.62 14.01
C CYS A 144 -0.78 -10.06 13.56
N PRO A 145 -1.80 -10.95 13.66
CA PRO A 145 -1.71 -12.31 13.15
C PRO A 145 -1.66 -12.35 11.61
N ALA A 146 -1.16 -13.46 11.09
CA ALA A 146 -1.23 -13.76 9.66
C ALA A 146 -2.67 -13.61 9.12
N GLY A 147 -2.81 -13.10 7.89
CA GLY A 147 -4.12 -12.80 7.28
C GLY A 147 -4.68 -11.42 7.63
N SER A 148 -3.98 -10.64 8.47
CA SER A 148 -4.32 -9.25 8.76
C SER A 148 -3.65 -8.28 7.78
N VAL A 149 -4.16 -7.05 7.72
CA VAL A 149 -3.55 -5.97 6.95
C VAL A 149 -3.19 -4.81 7.89
N ALA A 150 -1.90 -4.52 8.00
CA ALA A 150 -1.40 -3.31 8.65
C ALA A 150 -1.45 -2.15 7.65
N ILE A 151 -1.97 -1.00 8.07
CA ILE A 151 -2.24 0.13 7.16
C ILE A 151 -1.72 1.42 7.78
N TRP A 152 -1.10 2.25 6.96
CA TRP A 152 -0.62 3.56 7.40
C TRP A 152 -0.74 4.64 6.32
N ASP A 153 -0.85 5.87 6.80
CA ASP A 153 -0.83 7.12 6.05
C ASP A 153 0.58 7.40 5.53
N GLY A 154 0.71 7.83 4.29
CA GLY A 154 2.00 8.15 3.68
C GLY A 154 2.81 9.25 4.37
N ASN A 155 2.18 10.07 5.23
CA ASN A 155 2.87 11.09 6.04
C ASN A 155 3.51 10.52 7.31
N ILE A 156 3.03 9.37 7.83
CA ILE A 156 3.54 8.84 9.10
C ILE A 156 4.94 8.27 8.94
N TRP A 157 5.80 8.57 9.88
CA TRP A 157 7.13 7.97 9.89
C TRP A 157 7.04 6.53 10.35
N HIS A 158 7.64 5.65 9.59
CA HIS A 158 7.63 4.22 9.84
C HIS A 158 8.94 3.56 9.38
N SER A 159 9.15 2.37 9.90
CA SER A 159 10.21 1.46 9.53
C SER A 159 9.80 0.05 9.96
N ASN A 160 10.72 -0.91 9.98
CA ASN A 160 10.49 -2.25 10.50
C ASN A 160 11.54 -2.61 11.55
N PHE A 161 11.18 -3.49 12.47
CA PHE A 161 12.16 -4.11 13.37
C PHE A 161 13.08 -5.09 12.60
N PRO A 162 14.31 -5.35 13.10
CA PRO A 162 15.13 -6.44 12.62
C PRO A 162 14.40 -7.78 12.82
N ARG A 163 14.62 -8.72 11.89
CA ARG A 163 14.01 -10.05 12.00
C ARG A 163 14.96 -11.04 12.66
N ASN A 164 14.51 -11.67 13.73
CA ASN A 164 15.32 -12.57 14.56
C ASN A 164 14.89 -14.04 14.48
N THR A 165 13.71 -14.32 13.90
CA THR A 165 13.13 -15.66 13.82
C THR A 165 13.65 -16.47 12.63
N ASP A 166 13.64 -17.80 12.73
CA ASP A 166 13.98 -18.70 11.63
C ASP A 166 12.91 -18.69 10.52
N GLY A 167 13.28 -19.18 9.34
CA GLY A 167 12.41 -19.19 8.17
C GLY A 167 12.29 -17.81 7.50
N GLU A 168 11.19 -17.57 6.80
CA GLU A 168 10.92 -16.36 6.04
C GLU A 168 9.65 -15.69 6.56
N ARG A 169 9.62 -14.35 6.52
CA ARG A 169 8.41 -13.56 6.69
C ARG A 169 8.04 -12.93 5.35
N VAL A 170 6.84 -13.23 4.91
CA VAL A 170 6.28 -12.80 3.63
C VAL A 170 5.21 -11.74 3.87
N VAL A 171 5.28 -10.63 3.15
CA VAL A 171 4.24 -9.60 3.13
C VAL A 171 3.99 -9.12 1.70
N CYS A 172 2.74 -8.76 1.42
CA CYS A 172 2.37 -8.03 0.21
C CYS A 172 2.11 -6.57 0.56
N HIS A 173 2.87 -5.67 -0.07
CA HIS A 173 2.64 -4.22 0.04
C HIS A 173 1.76 -3.75 -1.09
N ILE A 174 0.67 -3.11 -0.75
CA ILE A 174 -0.29 -2.50 -1.68
C ILE A 174 -0.31 -1.01 -1.39
N THR A 175 -0.03 -0.20 -2.38
CA THR A 175 -0.03 1.26 -2.24
C THR A 175 -1.12 1.86 -3.11
N TYR A 176 -2.05 2.59 -2.47
CA TYR A 176 -3.07 3.39 -3.15
C TYR A 176 -2.69 4.86 -3.08
N THR A 177 -2.94 5.60 -4.16
CA THR A 177 -2.64 7.03 -4.22
C THR A 177 -3.85 7.83 -4.66
N ARG A 178 -3.86 9.13 -4.33
CA ARG A 178 -4.83 10.05 -4.94
C ARG A 178 -4.68 10.09 -6.45
N LEU A 179 -5.80 10.35 -7.13
CA LEU A 179 -5.91 10.43 -8.57
C LEU A 179 -4.80 11.27 -9.25
N MET A 180 -4.36 12.35 -8.63
CA MET A 180 -3.35 13.25 -9.20
C MET A 180 -1.90 12.80 -8.98
N MET A 181 -1.67 11.71 -8.27
CA MET A 181 -0.32 11.16 -8.05
C MET A 181 0.05 10.22 -9.19
N ARG A 182 1.28 10.36 -9.70
CA ARG A 182 1.81 9.37 -10.63
C ARG A 182 2.00 8.03 -9.92
N GLN A 183 1.53 6.97 -10.56
CA GLN A 183 1.73 5.60 -10.07
C GLN A 183 3.22 5.22 -10.10
N VAL A 184 3.67 4.45 -9.11
CA VAL A 184 5.04 3.94 -9.05
C VAL A 184 5.27 2.85 -10.09
N GLU A 185 4.27 2.00 -10.31
CA GLU A 185 4.31 0.89 -11.26
C GLU A 185 3.45 1.20 -12.49
N ASP A 186 3.94 0.83 -13.67
CA ASP A 186 3.24 1.01 -14.94
C ASP A 186 2.63 -0.32 -15.42
N TYR A 187 1.31 -0.43 -15.28
CA TYR A 187 0.52 -1.57 -15.75
C TYR A 187 -0.13 -1.32 -17.12
N SER A 188 0.31 -0.32 -17.87
CA SER A 188 -0.32 0.06 -19.16
C SER A 188 -0.39 -1.09 -20.15
N ALA A 189 0.62 -1.95 -20.19
CA ALA A 189 0.67 -3.11 -21.10
C ALA A 189 -0.30 -4.23 -20.72
N GLN A 190 -0.73 -4.32 -19.45
CA GLN A 190 -1.61 -5.37 -18.94
C GLN A 190 -3.02 -4.83 -18.63
N ALA A 191 -3.25 -3.52 -18.80
CA ALA A 191 -4.47 -2.86 -18.34
C ALA A 191 -5.73 -3.45 -18.97
N ASP A 192 -5.73 -3.70 -20.28
CA ASP A 192 -6.91 -4.20 -20.98
C ASP A 192 -7.32 -5.60 -20.50
N ASP A 193 -6.36 -6.50 -20.29
CA ASP A 193 -6.61 -7.85 -19.77
C ASP A 193 -7.08 -7.82 -18.31
N LEU A 194 -6.46 -6.97 -17.50
CA LEU A 194 -6.86 -6.76 -16.10
C LEU A 194 -8.29 -6.23 -16.01
N ILE A 195 -8.63 -5.24 -16.83
CA ILE A 195 -9.98 -4.65 -16.86
C ILE A 195 -11.00 -5.65 -17.37
N ALA A 196 -10.70 -6.40 -18.44
CA ALA A 196 -11.58 -7.42 -18.97
C ALA A 196 -11.92 -8.51 -17.92
N THR A 197 -10.95 -8.83 -17.06
CA THR A 197 -11.12 -9.86 -16.02
C THR A 197 -11.80 -9.32 -14.76
N TRP A 198 -11.45 -8.09 -14.31
CA TRP A 198 -11.81 -7.56 -13.00
C TRP A 198 -12.80 -6.39 -13.02
N GLY A 199 -13.15 -5.90 -14.21
CA GLY A 199 -14.21 -4.92 -14.43
C GLY A 199 -13.88 -3.47 -14.04
N ASP A 200 -14.93 -2.69 -13.84
CA ASP A 200 -14.89 -1.22 -13.72
C ASP A 200 -14.02 -0.73 -12.54
N ARG A 201 -13.98 -1.47 -11.43
CA ARG A 201 -13.15 -1.09 -10.28
C ARG A 201 -11.66 -1.17 -10.60
N MET A 202 -11.27 -2.15 -11.39
CA MET A 202 -9.89 -2.27 -11.89
C MET A 202 -9.60 -1.13 -12.88
N ALA A 203 -10.53 -0.81 -13.77
CA ALA A 203 -10.38 0.31 -14.71
C ALA A 203 -10.13 1.63 -13.96
N GLN A 204 -10.92 1.90 -12.91
CA GLN A 204 -10.72 3.08 -12.08
C GLN A 204 -9.34 3.09 -11.42
N MET A 205 -8.93 1.99 -10.77
CA MET A 205 -7.65 1.92 -10.09
C MET A 205 -6.43 2.02 -11.02
N LEU A 206 -6.59 1.63 -12.28
CA LEU A 206 -5.57 1.79 -13.32
C LEU A 206 -5.63 3.16 -14.04
N GLY A 207 -6.56 4.05 -13.64
CA GLY A 207 -6.75 5.36 -14.26
C GLY A 207 -7.26 5.29 -15.70
N ARG A 208 -8.14 4.32 -15.99
CA ARG A 208 -8.70 4.10 -17.33
C ARG A 208 -10.17 4.45 -17.47
N ASP A 209 -10.82 4.84 -16.38
CA ASP A 209 -12.22 5.27 -16.36
C ASP A 209 -12.40 6.80 -16.30
N ASP A 210 -11.31 7.53 -16.13
CA ASP A 210 -11.32 8.99 -16.07
C ASP A 210 -10.86 9.61 -17.40
N MET A 211 -10.91 10.94 -17.46
CA MET A 211 -10.59 11.69 -18.65
C MET A 211 -9.12 12.11 -18.77
N LEU A 212 -8.30 11.88 -17.74
CA LEU A 212 -6.95 12.48 -17.64
C LEU A 212 -5.99 11.91 -18.69
N PHE A 213 -6.22 10.68 -19.13
CA PHE A 213 -5.43 10.01 -20.18
C PHE A 213 -6.27 9.63 -21.40
N SER A 214 -7.39 10.32 -21.64
CA SER A 214 -8.21 10.04 -22.82
C SER A 214 -7.46 10.40 -24.11
N PRO A 215 -7.21 9.44 -25.01
CA PRO A 215 -6.54 9.71 -26.29
C PRO A 215 -7.39 10.54 -27.24
N THR A 216 -8.68 10.66 -26.98
CA THR A 216 -9.65 11.41 -27.82
C THR A 216 -9.97 12.80 -27.30
N GLY A 217 -9.31 13.24 -26.22
CA GLY A 217 -9.55 14.51 -25.57
C GLY A 217 -10.56 14.44 -24.43
N ALA A 218 -10.84 15.59 -23.82
CA ALA A 218 -11.65 15.67 -22.63
C ALA A 218 -13.12 15.29 -22.88
N ASP A 219 -13.58 14.25 -22.22
CA ASP A 219 -15.01 14.00 -22.03
C ASP A 219 -15.50 14.84 -20.84
N TYR A 220 -16.24 15.92 -21.13
CA TYR A 220 -16.73 16.82 -20.11
C TYR A 220 -17.67 16.16 -19.09
N ASN A 221 -18.41 15.14 -19.48
CA ASN A 221 -19.29 14.42 -18.56
C ASN A 221 -18.47 13.56 -17.59
N LYS A 222 -17.43 12.90 -18.07
CA LYS A 222 -16.49 12.19 -17.20
C LYS A 222 -15.74 13.16 -16.28
N LEU A 223 -15.34 14.34 -16.77
CA LEU A 223 -14.73 15.38 -15.93
C LEU A 223 -15.63 15.76 -14.76
N VAL A 224 -16.90 16.08 -15.04
CA VAL A 224 -17.87 16.45 -14.01
C VAL A 224 -18.09 15.30 -13.04
N GLN A 225 -18.15 14.07 -13.51
CA GLN A 225 -18.31 12.88 -12.69
C GLN A 225 -17.09 12.64 -11.78
N THR A 226 -15.88 12.73 -12.33
CA THR A 226 -14.62 12.63 -11.57
C THR A 226 -14.54 13.74 -10.52
N PHE A 227 -14.91 14.98 -10.87
CA PHE A 227 -14.96 16.11 -9.94
C PHE A 227 -15.95 15.89 -8.81
N ASN A 228 -17.13 15.35 -9.11
CA ASN A 228 -18.14 15.06 -8.11
C ASN A 228 -17.74 13.89 -7.19
N ASN A 229 -17.04 12.90 -7.71
CA ASN A 229 -16.51 11.78 -6.93
C ASN A 229 -15.38 12.23 -6.00
N ALA A 230 -14.51 13.13 -6.44
CA ALA A 230 -13.41 13.65 -5.62
C ALA A 230 -13.87 14.56 -4.46
N LYS A 231 -15.07 15.15 -4.54
CA LYS A 231 -15.64 16.01 -3.50
C LYS A 231 -16.32 15.27 -2.36
N ARG A 232 -16.52 13.99 -2.48
CA ARG A 232 -17.22 13.13 -1.51
C ARG A 232 -16.24 12.23 -0.79
#